data_3f83ee8070355ffae263081be556c233
#
_entry.id   3f83ee8070355ffae263081be556c233
#
_cell.length_a   1.000
_cell.length_b   1.000
_cell.length_c   1.000
_cell.angle_alpha   90.00
_cell.angle_beta   90.00
_cell.angle_gamma   90.00
#
_symmetry.space_group_name_H-M   'P 1'
#
loop_
_entity.id
_entity.type
_entity.pdbx_description
1 polymer ?
#
loop_
_entity_poly.entity_id
_entity_poly.type
_entity_poly.pdbx_seq_one_letter_code
_entity_poly.pdbx_strand_id
1 'polypeptide(L)'
;FNKFNKKAGMTGTAQTEEKEFRNIYQMDVISIPTNRPVQRIDYEDAVYKTKKEKFHAVVEEVAAAHEKGQPVLVGTITIETSELLSKMLTRRGIPHKVLNAKFHELEAEIVAQAGQAGAVTIATNMAGRGTDIKLDDVARAAGGLKIIGTERHESRRIDNQLRGRSGRQGDPGESRFYISLEDDLMRLFGSERLMNVFNALGVEDGEQIEHKMLSSAIEKAQEKIESNNFGIRKNLLEYDQVMNEQREIIYEERRHVLDGDNMRDSIFHMMNDYIENVVDMVVSPDQDYDEWNLTELNLTIRNTIPMEMITEEDVKDISQKELKHMLKERAAKVYEAKESEFPEPEHMREIERVVLLKVIDAKWMDHIDDMDQLRQGIGLQAYGQRDPKVE
;
A
#
# COMPACT_ATOMS: atom_id res chain seq x y z
N PHE A 1 -6.50 -2.03 10.48
CA PHE A 1 -6.25 -1.14 11.64
C PHE A 1 -7.52 -0.40 12.07
N ASN A 2 -8.34 0.11 11.17
CA ASN A 2 -9.52 0.93 11.52
C ASN A 2 -10.65 0.16 12.23
N LYS A 3 -10.64 -1.16 12.20
CA LYS A 3 -11.58 -2.02 12.97
C LYS A 3 -11.24 -2.10 14.47
N PHE A 4 -10.09 -1.58 14.92
CA PHE A 4 -9.74 -1.57 16.33
C PHE A 4 -10.16 -0.27 17.00
N ASN A 5 -10.83 -0.37 18.15
CA ASN A 5 -11.26 0.77 18.94
C ASN A 5 -10.11 1.56 19.57
N LYS A 6 -9.00 0.88 19.88
CA LYS A 6 -7.78 1.48 20.42
C LYS A 6 -6.58 1.02 19.60
N LYS A 7 -5.79 1.97 19.16
CA LYS A 7 -4.58 1.76 18.34
C LYS A 7 -3.46 2.59 18.93
N ALA A 8 -2.28 2.01 19.08
CA ALA A 8 -1.07 2.71 19.43
C ALA A 8 0.14 2.01 18.81
N GLY A 9 1.20 2.76 18.59
CA GLY A 9 2.48 2.24 18.10
C GLY A 9 3.63 3.05 18.67
N MET A 10 4.81 2.47 18.72
CA MET A 10 6.02 3.15 19.17
C MET A 10 7.12 3.00 18.14
N THR A 11 7.73 4.12 17.76
CA THR A 11 8.91 4.17 16.87
C THR A 11 9.68 5.43 17.10
N GLY A 12 10.99 5.41 16.83
CA GLY A 12 11.85 6.60 16.89
C GLY A 12 11.73 7.53 15.68
N THR A 13 10.90 7.21 14.69
CA THR A 13 10.89 7.91 13.39
C THR A 13 9.49 8.27 12.87
N ALA A 14 8.47 8.33 13.75
CA ALA A 14 7.10 8.66 13.34
C ALA A 14 6.87 10.12 12.98
N GLN A 15 7.70 11.03 13.50
CA GLN A 15 7.49 12.49 13.38
C GLN A 15 7.44 12.97 11.92
N THR A 16 8.22 12.38 11.03
CA THR A 16 8.24 12.73 9.61
C THR A 16 6.95 12.35 8.89
N GLU A 17 6.21 11.35 9.40
CA GLU A 17 4.99 10.79 8.83
C GLU A 17 3.73 11.22 9.61
N GLU A 18 3.82 12.21 10.50
CA GLU A 18 2.70 12.65 11.35
C GLU A 18 1.45 12.99 10.53
N LYS A 19 1.62 13.67 9.41
CA LYS A 19 0.50 14.04 8.52
C LYS A 19 -0.24 12.79 7.98
N GLU A 20 0.50 11.75 7.62
CA GLU A 20 -0.08 10.49 7.14
C GLU A 20 -0.82 9.77 8.28
N PHE A 21 -0.20 9.67 9.47
CA PHE A 21 -0.86 9.06 10.65
C PHE A 21 -2.17 9.76 11.00
N ARG A 22 -2.17 11.09 10.97
CA ARG A 22 -3.38 11.87 11.27
C ARG A 22 -4.47 11.70 10.21
N ASN A 23 -4.11 11.76 8.93
CA ASN A 23 -5.09 11.69 7.84
C ASN A 23 -5.69 10.29 7.62
N ILE A 24 -4.89 9.24 7.75
CA ILE A 24 -5.31 7.87 7.42
C ILE A 24 -5.83 7.13 8.65
N TYR A 25 -5.16 7.30 9.80
CA TYR A 25 -5.45 6.51 11.00
C TYR A 25 -6.08 7.32 12.13
N GLN A 26 -6.22 8.64 11.95
CA GLN A 26 -6.70 9.57 12.98
C GLN A 26 -5.89 9.46 14.28
N MET A 27 -4.57 9.34 14.14
CA MET A 27 -3.63 9.20 15.25
C MET A 27 -2.69 10.39 15.28
N ASP A 28 -2.49 10.95 16.48
CA ASP A 28 -1.48 11.95 16.73
C ASP A 28 -0.12 11.31 17.02
N VAL A 29 0.96 12.02 16.66
CA VAL A 29 2.32 11.62 16.98
C VAL A 29 2.82 12.48 18.16
N ILE A 30 3.19 11.79 19.25
CA ILE A 30 3.69 12.43 20.46
C ILE A 30 5.16 12.05 20.64
N SER A 31 6.03 13.06 20.65
CA SER A 31 7.46 12.86 20.93
C SER A 31 7.70 12.76 22.44
N ILE A 32 8.23 11.62 22.87
CA ILE A 32 8.65 11.39 24.25
C ILE A 32 10.14 11.63 24.34
N PRO A 33 10.62 12.51 25.22
CA PRO A 33 12.06 12.76 25.40
C PRO A 33 12.82 11.46 25.74
N THR A 34 14.05 11.37 25.26
CA THR A 34 14.92 10.22 25.54
C THR A 34 15.35 10.22 27.02
N ASN A 35 15.50 9.02 27.61
CA ASN A 35 15.94 8.86 29.00
C ASN A 35 17.35 9.47 29.25
N ARG A 36 18.24 9.35 28.27
CA ARG A 36 19.56 10.01 28.27
C ARG A 36 19.68 10.91 27.04
N PRO A 37 20.40 12.07 27.17
CA PRO A 37 20.63 12.93 26.02
C PRO A 37 21.32 12.17 24.88
N VAL A 38 20.93 12.48 23.65
CA VAL A 38 21.61 11.95 22.46
C VAL A 38 22.96 12.65 22.31
N GLN A 39 24.04 11.88 22.34
CA GLN A 39 25.40 12.37 22.16
C GLN A 39 25.94 12.23 20.74
N ARG A 40 25.14 11.57 19.85
CA ARG A 40 25.52 11.41 18.45
C ARG A 40 25.63 12.77 17.75
N ILE A 41 26.67 12.89 16.96
CA ILE A 41 26.91 14.06 16.10
C ILE A 41 26.44 13.70 14.69
N ASP A 42 25.48 14.45 14.18
CA ASP A 42 24.98 14.28 12.80
C ASP A 42 25.62 15.36 11.92
N TYR A 43 26.59 14.96 11.08
CA TYR A 43 27.29 15.86 10.18
C TYR A 43 26.44 16.20 8.95
N GLU A 44 26.75 17.36 8.34
CA GLU A 44 26.16 17.73 7.04
C GLU A 44 26.53 16.70 5.95
N ASP A 45 25.74 16.66 4.92
CA ASP A 45 25.97 15.75 3.80
C ASP A 45 27.25 16.13 3.04
N ALA A 46 28.05 15.13 2.69
CA ALA A 46 29.20 15.26 1.82
C ALA A 46 28.77 15.03 0.38
N VAL A 47 28.74 16.07 -0.45
CA VAL A 47 28.22 16.01 -1.81
C VAL A 47 29.35 16.03 -2.83
N TYR A 48 29.32 15.06 -3.77
CA TYR A 48 30.32 14.87 -4.83
C TYR A 48 29.68 14.97 -6.21
N LYS A 49 30.46 15.27 -7.23
CA LYS A 49 29.98 15.29 -8.62
C LYS A 49 29.57 13.91 -9.11
N THR A 50 30.41 12.90 -8.87
CA THR A 50 30.24 11.54 -9.41
C THR A 50 30.12 10.47 -8.34
N LYS A 51 29.46 9.35 -8.66
CA LYS A 51 29.39 8.15 -7.80
C LYS A 51 30.79 7.61 -7.49
N LYS A 52 31.72 7.68 -8.45
CA LYS A 52 33.08 7.19 -8.28
C LYS A 52 33.83 7.95 -7.18
N GLU A 53 33.79 9.28 -7.20
CA GLU A 53 34.41 10.13 -6.17
C GLU A 53 33.81 9.87 -4.80
N LYS A 54 32.46 9.81 -4.72
CA LYS A 54 31.72 9.48 -3.52
C LYS A 54 32.19 8.16 -2.89
N PHE A 55 32.27 7.08 -3.68
CA PHE A 55 32.68 5.78 -3.15
C PHE A 55 34.15 5.75 -2.71
N HIS A 56 35.03 6.48 -3.39
CA HIS A 56 36.40 6.63 -2.92
C HIS A 56 36.46 7.35 -1.57
N ALA A 57 35.72 8.43 -1.40
CA ALA A 57 35.63 9.14 -0.13
C ALA A 57 35.05 8.28 0.99
N VAL A 58 34.00 7.49 0.71
CA VAL A 58 33.44 6.52 1.67
C VAL A 58 34.50 5.51 2.13
N VAL A 59 35.28 4.95 1.22
CA VAL A 59 36.32 3.95 1.55
C VAL A 59 37.42 4.57 2.40
N GLU A 60 37.88 5.79 2.10
CA GLU A 60 38.89 6.48 2.91
C GLU A 60 38.37 6.86 4.31
N GLU A 61 37.10 7.27 4.42
CA GLU A 61 36.48 7.55 5.71
C GLU A 61 36.32 6.26 6.56
N VAL A 62 35.95 5.13 5.94
CA VAL A 62 35.91 3.82 6.61
C VAL A 62 37.31 3.42 7.08
N ALA A 63 38.35 3.63 6.25
CA ALA A 63 39.72 3.33 6.61
C ALA A 63 40.20 4.15 7.83
N ALA A 64 39.94 5.44 7.80
CA ALA A 64 40.33 6.35 8.89
C ALA A 64 39.64 6.01 10.22
N ALA A 65 38.36 5.64 10.17
CA ALA A 65 37.62 5.22 11.35
C ALA A 65 38.11 3.85 11.89
N HIS A 66 38.34 2.90 11.00
CA HIS A 66 38.87 1.57 11.35
C HIS A 66 40.24 1.67 12.03
N GLU A 67 41.14 2.49 11.51
CA GLU A 67 42.48 2.74 12.11
C GLU A 67 42.40 3.35 13.51
N LYS A 68 41.38 4.16 13.80
CA LYS A 68 41.11 4.70 15.14
C LYS A 68 40.45 3.68 16.08
N GLY A 69 40.10 2.50 15.62
CA GLY A 69 39.33 1.52 16.38
C GLY A 69 37.83 1.85 16.50
N GLN A 70 37.32 2.83 15.73
CA GLN A 70 35.94 3.22 15.72
C GLN A 70 35.14 2.21 14.87
N PRO A 71 34.05 1.58 15.38
CA PRO A 71 33.20 0.71 14.56
C PRO A 71 32.41 1.52 13.54
N VAL A 72 32.26 0.95 12.33
CA VAL A 72 31.58 1.62 11.21
C VAL A 72 30.45 0.76 10.68
N LEU A 73 29.29 1.37 10.51
CA LEU A 73 28.15 0.79 9.78
C LEU A 73 27.90 1.59 8.50
N VAL A 74 28.16 0.96 7.36
CA VAL A 74 27.90 1.55 6.05
C VAL A 74 26.53 1.12 5.56
N GLY A 75 25.61 2.07 5.44
CA GLY A 75 24.26 1.85 4.88
C GLY A 75 24.24 2.02 3.37
N THR A 76 23.72 1.01 2.67
CA THR A 76 23.54 1.03 1.21
C THR A 76 22.08 0.83 0.86
N ILE A 77 21.66 1.33 -0.31
CA ILE A 77 20.28 1.14 -0.79
C ILE A 77 20.14 -0.19 -1.52
N THR A 78 21.13 -0.56 -2.35
CA THR A 78 21.07 -1.76 -3.18
C THR A 78 22.13 -2.79 -2.80
N ILE A 79 21.88 -4.05 -3.19
CA ILE A 79 22.84 -5.15 -3.00
C ILE A 79 24.08 -4.90 -3.86
N GLU A 80 23.91 -4.40 -5.07
CA GLU A 80 24.99 -4.09 -6.00
C GLU A 80 25.96 -3.07 -5.41
N THR A 81 25.45 -2.02 -4.79
CA THR A 81 26.27 -1.01 -4.08
C THR A 81 27.02 -1.65 -2.92
N SER A 82 26.39 -2.53 -2.15
CA SER A 82 27.09 -3.21 -1.05
C SER A 82 28.18 -4.14 -1.52
N GLU A 83 28.00 -4.85 -2.62
CA GLU A 83 29.01 -5.71 -3.25
C GLU A 83 30.17 -4.90 -3.86
N LEU A 84 29.87 -3.76 -4.48
CA LEU A 84 30.89 -2.84 -5.00
C LEU A 84 31.79 -2.31 -3.88
N LEU A 85 31.19 -1.78 -2.81
CA LEU A 85 31.95 -1.27 -1.66
C LEU A 85 32.73 -2.40 -0.97
N SER A 86 32.20 -3.59 -0.85
CA SER A 86 32.91 -4.75 -0.32
C SER A 86 34.16 -5.05 -1.13
N LYS A 87 34.09 -5.06 -2.46
CA LYS A 87 35.26 -5.23 -3.34
C LYS A 87 36.30 -4.11 -3.16
N MET A 88 35.84 -2.87 -2.97
CA MET A 88 36.75 -1.73 -2.77
C MET A 88 37.46 -1.83 -1.41
N LEU A 89 36.74 -2.15 -0.32
CA LEU A 89 37.31 -2.35 1.01
C LEU A 89 38.29 -3.54 1.05
N THR A 90 37.97 -4.64 0.34
CA THR A 90 38.88 -5.77 0.20
C THR A 90 40.21 -5.37 -0.50
N ARG A 91 40.12 -4.56 -1.56
CA ARG A 91 41.32 -4.04 -2.25
C ARG A 91 42.17 -3.12 -1.37
N ARG A 92 41.49 -2.40 -0.46
CA ARG A 92 42.16 -1.52 0.54
C ARG A 92 42.74 -2.31 1.72
N GLY A 93 42.43 -3.61 1.82
CA GLY A 93 42.88 -4.47 2.92
C GLY A 93 42.09 -4.31 4.22
N ILE A 94 40.88 -3.78 4.17
CA ILE A 94 40.04 -3.55 5.36
C ILE A 94 39.14 -4.78 5.56
N PRO A 95 39.27 -5.50 6.71
CA PRO A 95 38.36 -6.59 7.05
C PRO A 95 36.96 -6.03 7.31
N HIS A 96 35.96 -6.65 6.72
CA HIS A 96 34.58 -6.20 6.84
C HIS A 96 33.59 -7.36 6.71
N LYS A 97 32.34 -7.15 7.16
CA LYS A 97 31.22 -8.05 6.98
C LYS A 97 30.13 -7.39 6.14
N VAL A 98 29.45 -8.20 5.31
CA VAL A 98 28.32 -7.72 4.50
C VAL A 98 27.05 -8.37 4.98
N LEU A 99 26.08 -7.52 5.34
CA LEU A 99 24.76 -7.90 5.80
C LEU A 99 23.73 -7.52 4.74
N ASN A 100 23.23 -8.49 4.02
CA ASN A 100 22.20 -8.31 3.01
C ASN A 100 21.20 -9.47 3.04
N ALA A 101 20.11 -9.35 2.26
CA ALA A 101 19.02 -10.33 2.22
C ALA A 101 19.43 -11.76 1.83
N LYS A 102 20.68 -11.97 1.34
CA LYS A 102 21.18 -13.29 0.98
C LYS A 102 21.66 -14.12 2.18
N PHE A 103 21.89 -13.51 3.35
CA PHE A 103 22.59 -14.13 4.49
C PHE A 103 21.79 -14.00 5.80
N HIS A 104 20.49 -14.28 5.79
CA HIS A 104 19.62 -14.15 6.96
C HIS A 104 20.05 -14.97 8.19
N GLU A 105 20.62 -16.16 7.99
CA GLU A 105 21.01 -17.04 9.09
C GLU A 105 22.18 -16.46 9.93
N LEU A 106 23.04 -15.67 9.31
CA LEU A 106 24.21 -15.05 9.95
C LEU A 106 23.93 -13.62 10.47
N GLU A 107 22.73 -13.09 10.23
CA GLU A 107 22.39 -11.71 10.53
C GLU A 107 22.63 -11.36 11.99
N ALA A 108 22.11 -12.17 12.92
CA ALA A 108 22.24 -11.93 14.35
C ALA A 108 23.70 -11.93 14.83
N GLU A 109 24.53 -12.83 14.27
CA GLU A 109 25.94 -12.91 14.61
C GLU A 109 26.72 -11.71 14.08
N ILE A 110 26.46 -11.29 12.83
CA ILE A 110 27.10 -10.12 12.24
C ILE A 110 26.75 -8.85 13.03
N VAL A 111 25.47 -8.67 13.40
CA VAL A 111 25.03 -7.50 14.17
C VAL A 111 25.62 -7.50 15.57
N ALA A 112 25.73 -8.66 16.21
CA ALA A 112 26.37 -8.77 17.54
C ALA A 112 27.83 -8.33 17.54
N GLN A 113 28.53 -8.48 16.40
CA GLN A 113 29.94 -8.10 16.25
C GLN A 113 30.13 -6.68 15.68
N ALA A 114 29.08 -6.06 15.13
CA ALA A 114 29.15 -4.74 14.47
C ALA A 114 29.53 -3.59 15.42
N GLY A 115 29.38 -3.78 16.73
CA GLY A 115 29.72 -2.79 17.76
C GLY A 115 31.10 -2.99 18.40
N GLN A 116 31.89 -3.96 17.95
CA GLN A 116 33.25 -4.19 18.44
C GLN A 116 34.23 -3.15 17.88
N ALA A 117 35.30 -2.87 18.61
CA ALA A 117 36.31 -1.91 18.20
C ALA A 117 36.86 -2.24 16.81
N GLY A 118 36.85 -1.24 15.91
CA GLY A 118 37.33 -1.35 14.54
C GLY A 118 36.50 -2.24 13.62
N ALA A 119 35.33 -2.73 14.04
CA ALA A 119 34.45 -3.53 13.18
C ALA A 119 33.92 -2.69 12.00
N VAL A 120 33.92 -3.24 10.81
CA VAL A 120 33.33 -2.62 9.62
C VAL A 120 32.22 -3.52 9.10
N THR A 121 31.00 -2.97 9.03
CA THR A 121 29.82 -3.69 8.55
C THR A 121 29.16 -2.90 7.42
N ILE A 122 28.92 -3.53 6.30
CA ILE A 122 28.11 -2.99 5.21
C ILE A 122 26.71 -3.62 5.33
N ALA A 123 25.66 -2.80 5.41
CA ALA A 123 24.30 -3.29 5.55
C ALA A 123 23.36 -2.63 4.53
N THR A 124 22.48 -3.39 3.88
CA THR A 124 21.34 -2.82 3.19
C THR A 124 20.29 -2.36 4.20
N ASN A 125 19.45 -1.41 3.81
CA ASN A 125 18.52 -0.67 4.70
C ASN A 125 17.70 -1.54 5.67
N MET A 126 17.25 -2.70 5.25
CA MET A 126 16.36 -3.56 6.03
C MET A 126 17.12 -4.55 6.92
N ALA A 127 18.39 -4.77 6.66
CA ALA A 127 19.19 -5.75 7.37
C ALA A 127 19.50 -5.29 8.81
N GLY A 128 19.39 -6.19 9.78
CA GLY A 128 19.61 -5.92 11.21
C GLY A 128 18.54 -5.04 11.88
N ARG A 129 17.37 -4.86 11.27
CA ARG A 129 16.28 -4.10 11.88
C ARG A 129 15.72 -4.81 13.11
N GLY A 130 15.55 -4.06 14.20
CA GLY A 130 15.03 -4.63 15.47
C GLY A 130 16.12 -5.20 16.38
N THR A 131 17.36 -5.31 15.90
CA THR A 131 18.50 -5.76 16.71
C THR A 131 19.34 -4.58 17.18
N ASP A 132 19.75 -4.60 18.44
CA ASP A 132 20.59 -3.57 19.03
C ASP A 132 22.08 -3.86 18.81
N ILE A 133 22.84 -2.85 18.40
CA ILE A 133 24.28 -2.93 18.22
C ILE A 133 24.92 -2.48 19.54
N LYS A 134 25.45 -3.41 20.31
CA LYS A 134 26.11 -3.14 21.58
C LYS A 134 27.58 -2.81 21.37
N LEU A 135 28.00 -1.65 21.88
CA LEU A 135 29.39 -1.21 21.82
C LEU A 135 30.21 -1.81 22.95
N ASP A 136 31.45 -2.20 22.66
CA ASP A 136 32.43 -2.44 23.70
C ASP A 136 33.02 -1.11 24.24
N ASP A 137 33.81 -1.18 25.32
CA ASP A 137 34.35 0.03 25.95
C ASP A 137 35.40 0.72 25.09
N VAL A 138 36.13 -0.03 24.27
CA VAL A 138 37.13 0.53 23.34
C VAL A 138 36.42 1.26 22.20
N ALA A 139 35.39 0.71 21.65
CA ALA A 139 34.55 1.36 20.64
C ALA A 139 33.90 2.66 21.16
N ARG A 140 33.41 2.65 22.42
CA ARG A 140 32.88 3.89 23.06
C ARG A 140 33.97 4.97 23.21
N ALA A 141 35.16 4.56 23.64
CA ALA A 141 36.28 5.49 23.78
C ALA A 141 36.77 6.03 22.42
N ALA A 142 36.64 5.24 21.34
CA ALA A 142 36.98 5.63 19.98
C ALA A 142 35.96 6.59 19.32
N GLY A 143 34.85 6.92 20.00
CA GLY A 143 33.81 7.84 19.49
C GLY A 143 32.48 7.16 19.21
N GLY A 144 32.31 5.85 19.51
CA GLY A 144 31.10 5.10 19.31
C GLY A 144 30.87 4.69 17.87
N LEU A 145 29.66 4.22 17.55
CA LEU A 145 29.34 3.72 16.22
C LEU A 145 29.24 4.86 15.21
N LYS A 146 30.02 4.76 14.15
CA LYS A 146 29.96 5.68 13.00
C LYS A 146 29.02 5.14 11.93
N ILE A 147 28.03 5.94 11.56
CA ILE A 147 27.10 5.65 10.47
C ILE A 147 27.54 6.38 9.20
N ILE A 148 27.71 5.65 8.12
CA ILE A 148 27.97 6.19 6.79
C ILE A 148 26.82 5.78 5.89
N GLY A 149 25.97 6.74 5.49
CA GLY A 149 24.96 6.54 4.46
C GLY A 149 25.56 6.78 3.08
N THR A 150 25.45 5.87 2.14
CA THR A 150 26.03 6.02 0.79
C THR A 150 25.12 6.79 -0.16
N GLU A 151 23.88 6.98 0.22
CA GLU A 151 22.86 7.75 -0.51
C GLU A 151 21.76 8.19 0.46
N ARG A 152 21.02 9.23 0.12
CA ARG A 152 19.76 9.57 0.78
C ARG A 152 18.62 8.72 0.20
N HIS A 153 17.74 8.24 1.06
CA HIS A 153 16.57 7.51 0.66
C HIS A 153 15.44 8.44 0.18
N GLU A 154 14.44 7.88 -0.47
CA GLU A 154 13.23 8.62 -0.84
C GLU A 154 12.40 9.09 0.38
N SER A 155 12.67 8.55 1.56
CA SER A 155 11.99 8.91 2.81
C SER A 155 13.01 9.25 3.90
N ARG A 156 12.86 10.44 4.50
CA ARG A 156 13.64 10.90 5.66
C ARG A 156 13.52 9.93 6.85
N ARG A 157 12.38 9.26 6.98
CA ARG A 157 12.15 8.23 7.99
C ARG A 157 13.19 7.11 7.91
N ILE A 158 13.54 6.67 6.71
CA ILE A 158 14.54 5.59 6.51
C ILE A 158 15.94 6.10 6.85
N ASP A 159 16.28 7.31 6.47
CA ASP A 159 17.55 7.96 6.85
C ASP A 159 17.68 8.06 8.37
N ASN A 160 16.61 8.48 9.05
CA ASN A 160 16.57 8.56 10.50
C ASN A 160 16.66 7.19 11.18
N GLN A 161 16.11 6.13 10.57
CA GLN A 161 16.28 4.75 11.07
C GLN A 161 17.73 4.28 10.95
N LEU A 162 18.44 4.68 9.89
CA LEU A 162 19.87 4.36 9.74
C LEU A 162 20.68 5.14 10.79
N ARG A 163 20.50 6.46 10.90
CA ARG A 163 21.16 7.28 11.93
C ARG A 163 20.89 6.77 13.34
N GLY A 164 19.65 6.37 13.61
CA GLY A 164 19.18 5.88 14.91
C GLY A 164 19.78 4.53 15.36
N ARG A 165 20.62 3.92 14.54
CA ARG A 165 21.42 2.76 14.98
C ARG A 165 22.62 3.14 15.85
N SER A 166 23.04 4.41 15.78
CA SER A 166 24.11 5.00 16.60
C SER A 166 23.55 5.96 17.65
N GLY A 167 24.30 6.19 18.72
CA GLY A 167 23.96 7.12 19.79
C GLY A 167 22.83 6.64 20.69
N ARG A 168 22.64 5.34 20.83
CA ARG A 168 21.63 4.73 21.69
C ARG A 168 22.05 4.77 23.15
N GLN A 169 21.07 4.89 24.06
CA GLN A 169 21.26 4.85 25.52
C GLN A 169 22.32 5.83 26.06
N GLY A 170 22.57 6.95 25.34
CA GLY A 170 23.58 7.91 25.71
C GLY A 170 25.01 7.55 25.29
N ASP A 171 25.19 6.54 24.46
CA ASP A 171 26.48 6.24 23.84
C ASP A 171 26.87 7.35 22.85
N PRO A 172 28.17 7.66 22.68
CA PRO A 172 28.65 8.53 21.62
C PRO A 172 28.40 7.88 20.25
N GLY A 173 28.49 8.69 19.21
CA GLY A 173 28.36 8.21 17.85
C GLY A 173 28.41 9.36 16.85
N GLU A 174 28.48 8.98 15.58
CA GLU A 174 28.53 9.92 14.46
C GLU A 174 27.67 9.41 13.31
N SER A 175 27.11 10.34 12.53
CA SER A 175 26.45 9.99 11.28
C SER A 175 26.77 10.97 10.17
N ARG A 176 26.95 10.48 8.96
CA ARG A 176 27.15 11.29 7.76
C ARG A 176 26.62 10.56 6.52
N PHE A 177 26.01 11.33 5.63
CA PHE A 177 25.63 10.82 4.31
C PHE A 177 26.58 11.34 3.25
N TYR A 178 26.96 10.45 2.33
CA TYR A 178 27.78 10.71 1.17
C TYR A 178 26.90 10.62 -0.08
N ILE A 179 26.80 11.70 -0.82
CA ILE A 179 25.84 11.86 -1.91
C ILE A 179 26.58 12.23 -3.19
N SER A 180 26.08 11.78 -4.31
CA SER A 180 26.56 12.24 -5.62
C SER A 180 25.41 12.83 -6.43
N LEU A 181 25.72 13.75 -7.35
CA LEU A 181 24.74 14.31 -8.28
C LEU A 181 24.18 13.26 -9.26
N GLU A 182 24.85 12.10 -9.35
CA GLU A 182 24.42 10.95 -10.15
C GLU A 182 23.49 10.00 -9.39
N ASP A 183 23.23 10.23 -8.10
CA ASP A 183 22.29 9.42 -7.31
C ASP A 183 20.87 9.64 -7.79
N ASP A 184 20.04 8.59 -7.70
CA ASP A 184 18.68 8.60 -8.28
C ASP A 184 17.81 9.71 -7.69
N LEU A 185 17.89 9.95 -6.38
CA LEU A 185 17.21 11.06 -5.72
C LEU A 185 17.59 12.41 -6.33
N MET A 186 18.88 12.62 -6.59
CA MET A 186 19.41 13.86 -7.14
C MET A 186 19.01 14.06 -8.60
N ARG A 187 18.94 12.98 -9.38
CA ARG A 187 18.49 13.01 -10.78
C ARG A 187 17.02 13.37 -10.90
N LEU A 188 16.17 12.92 -9.98
CA LEU A 188 14.73 13.20 -9.98
C LEU A 188 14.41 14.69 -9.66
N PHE A 189 15.25 15.37 -8.88
CA PHE A 189 14.91 16.70 -8.32
C PHE A 189 15.79 17.87 -8.74
N GLY A 190 16.55 17.74 -9.82
CA GLY A 190 17.20 18.88 -10.44
C GLY A 190 18.72 18.89 -10.36
N SER A 191 19.33 17.77 -10.72
CA SER A 191 20.76 17.67 -10.93
C SER A 191 21.32 18.83 -11.78
N GLU A 192 20.60 19.31 -12.80
CA GLU A 192 21.04 20.42 -13.67
C GLU A 192 21.22 21.74 -12.92
N ARG A 193 20.29 22.10 -12.02
CA ARG A 193 20.44 23.33 -11.20
C ARG A 193 21.60 23.22 -10.22
N LEU A 194 21.75 22.05 -9.60
CA LEU A 194 22.84 21.78 -8.68
C LEU A 194 24.18 21.70 -9.43
N MET A 195 24.24 21.07 -10.61
CA MET A 195 25.43 21.07 -11.48
C MET A 195 25.85 22.49 -11.85
N ASN A 196 24.90 23.37 -12.18
CA ASN A 196 25.20 24.76 -12.45
C ASN A 196 25.79 25.49 -11.21
N VAL A 197 25.28 25.17 -10.01
CA VAL A 197 25.85 25.70 -8.75
C VAL A 197 27.29 25.17 -8.53
N PHE A 198 27.52 23.87 -8.73
CA PHE A 198 28.86 23.27 -8.63
C PHE A 198 29.84 23.91 -9.62
N ASN A 199 29.41 24.08 -10.87
CA ASN A 199 30.23 24.71 -11.89
C ASN A 199 30.49 26.18 -11.61
N ALA A 200 29.51 26.91 -11.05
CA ALA A 200 29.64 28.31 -10.68
C ALA A 200 30.57 28.51 -9.44
N LEU A 201 30.62 27.52 -8.55
CA LEU A 201 31.50 27.52 -7.38
C LEU A 201 32.94 27.11 -7.72
N GLY A 202 33.22 26.69 -8.97
CA GLY A 202 34.56 26.29 -9.41
C GLY A 202 35.10 25.05 -8.69
N VAL A 203 34.22 24.13 -8.24
CA VAL A 203 34.59 22.94 -7.48
C VAL A 203 35.41 22.01 -8.38
N GLU A 204 36.62 21.67 -7.95
CA GLU A 204 37.50 20.73 -8.65
C GLU A 204 36.97 19.29 -8.56
N ASP A 205 37.43 18.41 -9.48
CA ASP A 205 37.08 17.02 -9.44
C ASP A 205 37.66 16.33 -8.20
N GLY A 206 36.82 15.60 -7.47
CA GLY A 206 37.20 14.95 -6.21
C GLY A 206 36.99 15.82 -4.95
N GLU A 207 36.66 17.09 -5.10
CA GLU A 207 36.39 17.98 -3.97
C GLU A 207 34.97 17.77 -3.44
N GLN A 208 34.84 17.60 -2.12
CA GLN A 208 33.56 17.52 -1.45
C GLN A 208 33.01 18.92 -1.15
N ILE A 209 31.70 19.07 -1.28
CA ILE A 209 30.99 20.23 -0.81
C ILE A 209 30.19 19.88 0.44
N GLU A 210 30.47 20.59 1.52
CA GLU A 210 29.68 20.59 2.73
C GLU A 210 28.98 21.93 2.86
N HIS A 211 27.70 21.99 2.61
CA HIS A 211 26.96 23.22 2.76
C HIS A 211 25.53 22.95 3.23
N LYS A 212 25.16 23.61 4.33
CA LYS A 212 23.82 23.46 4.94
C LYS A 212 22.66 23.70 3.94
N MET A 213 22.88 24.59 2.97
CA MET A 213 21.87 24.82 1.91
C MET A 213 21.66 23.62 1.03
N LEU A 214 22.69 22.80 0.75
CA LEU A 214 22.56 21.58 -0.04
C LEU A 214 21.79 20.51 0.73
N SER A 215 22.17 20.26 1.98
CA SER A 215 21.42 19.32 2.85
C SER A 215 19.95 19.71 2.97
N SER A 216 19.66 21.01 3.15
CA SER A 216 18.30 21.53 3.20
C SER A 216 17.54 21.38 1.87
N ALA A 217 18.23 21.54 0.73
CA ALA A 217 17.62 21.34 -0.59
C ALA A 217 17.27 19.88 -0.83
N ILE A 218 18.11 18.96 -0.39
CA ILE A 218 17.88 17.51 -0.46
C ILE A 218 16.71 17.11 0.43
N GLU A 219 16.63 17.63 1.66
CA GLU A 219 15.48 17.35 2.54
C GLU A 219 14.16 17.84 1.94
N LYS A 220 14.13 19.02 1.32
CA LYS A 220 12.94 19.51 0.61
C LYS A 220 12.57 18.63 -0.59
N ALA A 221 13.56 18.08 -1.29
CA ALA A 221 13.33 17.13 -2.37
C ALA A 221 12.69 15.84 -1.83
N GLN A 222 13.22 15.31 -0.72
CA GLN A 222 12.62 14.15 -0.03
C GLN A 222 11.19 14.44 0.42
N GLU A 223 10.91 15.59 1.03
CA GLU A 223 9.54 15.99 1.41
C GLU A 223 8.58 16.01 0.24
N LYS A 224 9.02 16.42 -0.93
CA LYS A 224 8.20 16.43 -2.14
C LYS A 224 7.89 15.01 -2.63
N ILE A 225 8.88 14.11 -2.59
CA ILE A 225 8.68 12.69 -2.92
C ILE A 225 7.72 12.06 -1.91
N GLU A 226 7.97 12.25 -0.61
CA GLU A 226 7.11 11.74 0.46
C GLU A 226 5.67 12.17 0.26
N SER A 227 5.44 13.46 -0.05
CA SER A 227 4.11 14.01 -0.30
C SER A 227 3.46 13.41 -1.55
N ASN A 228 4.21 13.22 -2.63
CA ASN A 228 3.71 12.58 -3.84
C ASN A 228 3.34 11.11 -3.59
N ASN A 229 4.24 10.36 -2.95
CA ASN A 229 4.01 8.96 -2.61
C ASN A 229 2.84 8.80 -1.62
N PHE A 230 2.69 9.74 -0.67
CA PHE A 230 1.52 9.78 0.19
C PHE A 230 0.23 10.00 -0.60
N GLY A 231 0.23 10.94 -1.56
CA GLY A 231 -0.92 11.20 -2.44
C GLY A 231 -1.33 9.95 -3.23
N ILE A 232 -0.36 9.23 -3.80
CA ILE A 232 -0.61 7.97 -4.51
C ILE A 232 -1.21 6.92 -3.56
N ARG A 233 -0.62 6.71 -2.37
CA ARG A 233 -1.15 5.76 -1.38
C ARG A 233 -2.56 6.14 -0.90
N LYS A 234 -2.81 7.43 -0.68
CA LYS A 234 -4.11 7.94 -0.26
C LYS A 234 -5.18 7.67 -1.32
N ASN A 235 -4.90 7.98 -2.58
CA ASN A 235 -5.82 7.68 -3.69
C ASN A 235 -6.13 6.19 -3.79
N LEU A 236 -5.10 5.33 -3.66
CA LEU A 236 -5.30 3.88 -3.67
C LEU A 236 -6.25 3.42 -2.55
N LEU A 237 -6.05 3.94 -1.33
CA LEU A 237 -6.92 3.61 -0.19
C LEU A 237 -8.35 4.09 -0.38
N GLU A 238 -8.55 5.26 -1.00
CA GLU A 238 -9.89 5.80 -1.27
C GLU A 238 -10.64 4.96 -2.31
N TYR A 239 -9.99 4.46 -3.35
CA TYR A 239 -10.58 3.49 -4.28
C TYR A 239 -10.86 2.13 -3.60
N ASP A 240 -9.92 1.64 -2.78
CA ASP A 240 -10.10 0.40 -2.04
C ASP A 240 -11.27 0.49 -1.03
N GLN A 241 -11.58 1.69 -0.52
CA GLN A 241 -12.70 1.88 0.39
C GLN A 241 -14.03 1.60 -0.30
N VAL A 242 -14.24 2.08 -1.53
CA VAL A 242 -15.45 1.79 -2.32
C VAL A 242 -15.64 0.28 -2.48
N MET A 243 -14.58 -0.42 -2.88
CA MET A 243 -14.61 -1.88 -3.00
C MET A 243 -14.87 -2.59 -1.67
N ASN A 244 -14.36 -2.05 -0.57
CA ASN A 244 -14.58 -2.64 0.75
C ASN A 244 -16.03 -2.48 1.23
N GLU A 245 -16.66 -1.34 0.98
CA GLU A 245 -18.06 -1.11 1.31
C GLU A 245 -18.97 -2.08 0.53
N GLN A 246 -18.74 -2.25 -0.76
CA GLN A 246 -19.45 -3.23 -1.58
C GLN A 246 -19.20 -4.66 -1.09
N ARG A 247 -17.94 -4.99 -0.74
CA ARG A 247 -17.58 -6.30 -0.20
C ARG A 247 -18.28 -6.61 1.11
N GLU A 248 -18.39 -5.64 2.00
CA GLU A 248 -19.08 -5.84 3.29
C GLU A 248 -20.54 -6.20 3.06
N ILE A 249 -21.24 -5.53 2.14
CA ILE A 249 -22.64 -5.84 1.78
C ILE A 249 -22.75 -7.27 1.24
N ILE A 250 -21.96 -7.61 0.23
CA ILE A 250 -22.03 -8.93 -0.41
C ILE A 250 -21.64 -10.06 0.57
N TYR A 251 -20.67 -9.82 1.45
CA TYR A 251 -20.25 -10.81 2.44
C TYR A 251 -21.25 -10.97 3.57
N GLU A 252 -22.02 -9.95 3.90
CA GLU A 252 -23.14 -10.04 4.84
C GLU A 252 -24.27 -10.90 4.24
N GLU A 253 -24.68 -10.63 3.01
CA GLU A 253 -25.65 -11.46 2.28
C GLU A 253 -25.19 -12.92 2.17
N ARG A 254 -23.93 -13.12 1.78
CA ARG A 254 -23.34 -14.45 1.71
C ARG A 254 -23.34 -15.18 3.05
N ARG A 255 -23.13 -14.46 4.15
CA ARG A 255 -23.17 -15.01 5.50
C ARG A 255 -24.57 -15.46 5.90
N HIS A 256 -25.61 -14.68 5.60
CA HIS A 256 -27.00 -15.07 5.84
C HIS A 256 -27.34 -16.40 5.15
N VAL A 257 -26.88 -16.55 3.91
CA VAL A 257 -27.06 -17.82 3.17
C VAL A 257 -26.29 -18.98 3.83
N LEU A 258 -25.04 -18.74 4.30
CA LEU A 258 -24.20 -19.76 4.94
C LEU A 258 -24.71 -20.17 6.32
N ASP A 259 -25.22 -19.22 7.11
CA ASP A 259 -25.73 -19.48 8.46
C ASP A 259 -27.05 -20.25 8.44
N GLY A 260 -27.61 -20.48 7.25
CA GLY A 260 -28.78 -21.34 7.06
C GLY A 260 -30.11 -20.63 7.22
N ASP A 261 -30.12 -19.30 7.11
CA ASP A 261 -31.34 -18.52 7.09
C ASP A 261 -32.28 -19.01 5.98
N ASN A 262 -33.59 -18.96 6.25
CA ASN A 262 -34.58 -19.32 5.22
C ASN A 262 -34.63 -18.22 4.16
N MET A 263 -34.07 -18.52 3.00
CA MET A 263 -33.95 -17.59 1.88
C MET A 263 -35.24 -17.48 1.02
N ARG A 264 -36.29 -18.21 1.37
CA ARG A 264 -37.54 -18.24 0.59
C ARG A 264 -38.12 -16.85 0.34
N ASP A 265 -38.24 -16.05 1.40
CA ASP A 265 -38.81 -14.71 1.28
C ASP A 265 -37.91 -13.77 0.45
N SER A 266 -36.60 -13.89 0.59
CA SER A 266 -35.63 -13.15 -0.24
C SER A 266 -35.72 -13.54 -1.72
N ILE A 267 -35.90 -14.83 -2.01
CA ILE A 267 -36.11 -15.32 -3.39
C ILE A 267 -37.38 -14.78 -3.98
N PHE A 268 -38.48 -14.78 -3.21
CA PHE A 268 -39.75 -14.18 -3.66
C PHE A 268 -39.61 -12.69 -3.92
N HIS A 269 -38.85 -11.98 -3.08
CA HIS A 269 -38.57 -10.55 -3.31
C HIS A 269 -37.80 -10.35 -4.62
N MET A 270 -36.73 -11.10 -4.85
CA MET A 270 -35.96 -11.04 -6.09
C MET A 270 -36.81 -11.36 -7.34
N MET A 271 -37.68 -12.37 -7.26
CA MET A 271 -38.60 -12.71 -8.33
C MET A 271 -39.60 -11.57 -8.62
N ASN A 272 -40.13 -10.97 -7.58
CA ASN A 272 -41.08 -9.86 -7.69
C ASN A 272 -40.42 -8.62 -8.30
N ASP A 273 -39.21 -8.27 -7.86
CA ASP A 273 -38.44 -7.14 -8.41
C ASP A 273 -38.09 -7.39 -9.88
N TYR A 274 -37.69 -8.62 -10.24
CA TYR A 274 -37.45 -8.99 -11.63
C TYR A 274 -38.67 -8.77 -12.51
N ILE A 275 -39.84 -9.23 -12.04
CA ILE A 275 -41.11 -9.06 -12.78
C ILE A 275 -41.45 -7.58 -12.93
N GLU A 276 -41.34 -6.80 -11.86
CA GLU A 276 -41.58 -5.36 -11.92
C GLU A 276 -40.68 -4.67 -12.95
N ASN A 277 -39.40 -4.95 -12.91
CA ASN A 277 -38.43 -4.36 -13.83
C ASN A 277 -38.71 -4.74 -15.28
N VAL A 278 -39.02 -6.01 -15.56
CA VAL A 278 -39.34 -6.45 -16.91
C VAL A 278 -40.63 -5.81 -17.43
N VAL A 279 -41.67 -5.74 -16.58
CA VAL A 279 -42.91 -5.09 -16.98
C VAL A 279 -42.71 -3.59 -17.22
N ASP A 280 -41.94 -2.89 -16.36
CA ASP A 280 -41.65 -1.47 -16.53
C ASP A 280 -40.81 -1.18 -17.78
N MET A 281 -40.01 -2.15 -18.21
CA MET A 281 -39.18 -2.02 -19.43
C MET A 281 -40.01 -2.19 -20.71
N VAL A 282 -40.98 -3.12 -20.71
CA VAL A 282 -41.70 -3.54 -21.91
C VAL A 282 -43.07 -2.83 -22.04
N VAL A 283 -43.70 -2.52 -20.91
CA VAL A 283 -45.05 -1.97 -20.84
C VAL A 283 -45.03 -0.57 -20.25
N SER A 284 -45.41 0.44 -21.04
CA SER A 284 -45.53 1.80 -20.53
C SER A 284 -46.85 2.00 -19.73
N PRO A 285 -46.84 2.74 -18.61
CA PRO A 285 -48.05 3.02 -17.84
C PRO A 285 -49.14 3.78 -18.62
N ASP A 286 -48.73 4.50 -19.68
CA ASP A 286 -49.61 5.35 -20.50
C ASP A 286 -50.20 4.61 -21.74
N GLN A 287 -49.84 3.33 -21.93
CA GLN A 287 -50.31 2.49 -23.04
C GLN A 287 -51.50 1.68 -22.62
N ASP A 288 -52.48 1.55 -23.52
CA ASP A 288 -53.57 0.59 -23.38
C ASP A 288 -53.10 -0.85 -23.62
N TYR A 289 -53.83 -1.82 -23.05
CA TYR A 289 -53.41 -3.24 -23.05
C TYR A 289 -53.23 -3.84 -24.46
N ASP A 290 -53.91 -3.34 -25.48
CA ASP A 290 -53.82 -3.74 -26.89
C ASP A 290 -52.57 -3.24 -27.60
N GLU A 291 -51.87 -2.27 -27.03
CA GLU A 291 -50.60 -1.74 -27.50
C GLU A 291 -49.37 -2.43 -26.89
N TRP A 292 -49.57 -3.30 -25.89
CA TRP A 292 -48.47 -3.93 -25.18
C TRP A 292 -47.77 -5.00 -26.03
N ASN A 293 -46.45 -5.02 -26.02
CA ASN A 293 -45.65 -6.02 -26.72
C ASN A 293 -45.59 -7.36 -25.94
N LEU A 294 -46.67 -8.12 -25.98
CA LEU A 294 -46.78 -9.41 -25.25
C LEU A 294 -45.74 -10.45 -25.74
N THR A 295 -45.29 -10.33 -26.96
CA THR A 295 -44.25 -11.26 -27.51
C THR A 295 -42.92 -11.04 -26.79
N GLU A 296 -42.51 -9.81 -26.66
CA GLU A 296 -41.26 -9.45 -25.95
C GLU A 296 -41.39 -9.74 -24.47
N LEU A 297 -42.51 -9.37 -23.84
CA LEU A 297 -42.78 -9.67 -22.44
C LEU A 297 -42.69 -11.16 -22.15
N ASN A 298 -43.36 -11.99 -22.92
CA ASN A 298 -43.31 -13.45 -22.79
C ASN A 298 -41.88 -14.00 -22.98
N LEU A 299 -41.15 -13.51 -23.99
CA LEU A 299 -39.81 -13.97 -24.25
C LEU A 299 -38.89 -13.66 -23.07
N THR A 300 -38.94 -12.43 -22.55
CA THR A 300 -38.06 -11.96 -21.46
C THR A 300 -38.34 -12.68 -20.15
N ILE A 301 -39.61 -12.80 -19.74
CA ILE A 301 -39.99 -13.45 -18.49
C ILE A 301 -39.68 -14.94 -18.53
N ARG A 302 -40.08 -15.64 -19.60
CA ARG A 302 -39.93 -17.09 -19.69
C ARG A 302 -38.50 -17.59 -19.82
N ASN A 303 -37.57 -16.72 -20.22
CA ASN A 303 -36.16 -17.05 -20.20
C ASN A 303 -35.64 -17.25 -18.76
N THR A 304 -36.30 -16.62 -17.77
CA THR A 304 -35.88 -16.68 -16.37
C THR A 304 -36.87 -17.48 -15.52
N ILE A 305 -38.17 -17.23 -15.66
CA ILE A 305 -39.22 -17.89 -14.90
C ILE A 305 -40.11 -18.69 -15.90
N PRO A 306 -40.11 -20.04 -15.85
CA PRO A 306 -40.82 -20.88 -16.79
C PRO A 306 -42.34 -20.95 -16.47
N MET A 307 -43.04 -19.81 -16.68
CA MET A 307 -44.48 -19.73 -16.49
C MET A 307 -45.25 -19.89 -17.80
N GLU A 308 -46.57 -20.08 -17.72
CA GLU A 308 -47.44 -20.09 -18.86
C GLU A 308 -47.38 -18.80 -19.66
N MET A 309 -47.64 -18.91 -21.00
CA MET A 309 -47.64 -17.73 -21.86
C MET A 309 -48.75 -16.76 -21.46
N ILE A 310 -48.42 -15.49 -21.48
CA ILE A 310 -49.39 -14.40 -21.30
C ILE A 310 -50.12 -14.25 -22.64
N THR A 311 -51.41 -14.34 -22.63
CA THR A 311 -52.29 -14.21 -23.81
C THR A 311 -52.99 -12.85 -23.82
N GLU A 312 -53.55 -12.45 -24.96
CA GLU A 312 -54.36 -11.25 -25.08
C GLU A 312 -55.60 -11.29 -24.18
N GLU A 313 -56.15 -12.50 -23.92
CA GLU A 313 -57.28 -12.66 -22.99
C GLU A 313 -56.91 -12.39 -21.54
N ASP A 314 -55.66 -12.70 -21.13
CA ASP A 314 -55.15 -12.48 -19.78
C ASP A 314 -54.99 -11.00 -19.44
N VAL A 315 -54.69 -10.17 -20.45
CA VAL A 315 -54.39 -8.74 -20.27
C VAL A 315 -55.56 -7.82 -20.63
N LYS A 316 -56.66 -8.39 -21.04
CA LYS A 316 -57.83 -7.62 -21.47
C LYS A 316 -58.39 -6.76 -20.34
N ASP A 317 -58.49 -5.45 -20.60
CA ASP A 317 -59.04 -4.45 -19.69
C ASP A 317 -58.32 -4.35 -18.32
N ILE A 318 -57.06 -4.77 -18.20
CA ILE A 318 -56.25 -4.64 -16.98
C ILE A 318 -55.21 -3.53 -17.09
N SER A 319 -54.87 -2.94 -15.96
CA SER A 319 -53.79 -1.96 -15.83
C SER A 319 -52.44 -2.65 -15.71
N GLN A 320 -51.35 -1.90 -15.99
CA GLN A 320 -49.97 -2.34 -15.77
C GLN A 320 -49.76 -2.87 -14.33
N LYS A 321 -50.41 -2.26 -13.32
CA LYS A 321 -50.32 -2.69 -11.92
C LYS A 321 -50.98 -4.05 -11.69
N GLU A 322 -52.11 -4.28 -12.32
CA GLU A 322 -52.79 -5.60 -12.25
C GLU A 322 -52.02 -6.65 -12.98
N LEU A 323 -51.40 -6.32 -14.13
CA LEU A 323 -50.49 -7.19 -14.83
C LEU A 323 -49.32 -7.61 -13.94
N LYS A 324 -48.66 -6.69 -13.27
CA LYS A 324 -47.57 -6.98 -12.32
C LYS A 324 -48.06 -7.96 -11.23
N HIS A 325 -49.20 -7.69 -10.65
CA HIS A 325 -49.80 -8.56 -9.60
C HIS A 325 -50.04 -9.97 -10.10
N MET A 326 -50.70 -10.08 -11.25
CA MET A 326 -51.01 -11.40 -11.88
C MET A 326 -49.72 -12.21 -12.17
N LEU A 327 -48.70 -11.54 -12.70
CA LEU A 327 -47.42 -12.21 -13.01
C LEU A 327 -46.67 -12.66 -11.75
N LYS A 328 -46.70 -11.86 -10.67
CA LYS A 328 -46.13 -12.25 -9.37
C LYS A 328 -46.82 -13.47 -8.80
N GLU A 329 -48.17 -13.55 -8.89
CA GLU A 329 -48.94 -14.74 -8.45
C GLU A 329 -48.61 -15.96 -9.30
N ARG A 330 -48.49 -15.83 -10.64
CA ARG A 330 -48.09 -16.93 -11.52
C ARG A 330 -46.68 -17.43 -11.20
N ALA A 331 -45.74 -16.52 -10.96
CA ALA A 331 -44.37 -16.88 -10.57
C ALA A 331 -44.32 -17.59 -9.22
N ALA A 332 -45.09 -17.12 -8.24
CA ALA A 332 -45.22 -17.80 -6.94
C ALA A 332 -45.72 -19.25 -7.09
N LYS A 333 -46.74 -19.45 -7.92
CA LYS A 333 -47.27 -20.81 -8.20
C LYS A 333 -46.23 -21.73 -8.86
N VAL A 334 -45.42 -21.19 -9.78
CA VAL A 334 -44.32 -21.95 -10.41
C VAL A 334 -43.31 -22.40 -9.36
N TYR A 335 -42.93 -21.47 -8.47
CA TYR A 335 -42.01 -21.81 -7.39
C TYR A 335 -42.58 -22.84 -6.41
N GLU A 336 -43.83 -22.69 -5.96
CA GLU A 336 -44.51 -23.59 -5.03
C GLU A 336 -44.72 -24.98 -5.66
N ALA A 337 -45.02 -25.03 -6.96
CA ALA A 337 -45.07 -26.28 -7.69
C ALA A 337 -43.74 -27.01 -7.69
N LYS A 338 -42.64 -26.25 -7.89
CA LYS A 338 -41.28 -26.81 -7.83
C LYS A 338 -40.89 -27.27 -6.42
N GLU A 339 -41.26 -26.52 -5.39
CA GLU A 339 -41.03 -26.89 -4.00
C GLU A 339 -41.74 -28.21 -3.65
N SER A 340 -42.98 -28.42 -4.15
CA SER A 340 -43.79 -29.64 -3.93
C SER A 340 -43.23 -30.89 -4.58
N GLU A 341 -42.32 -30.80 -5.54
CA GLU A 341 -41.65 -31.95 -6.15
C GLU A 341 -40.66 -32.64 -5.18
N PHE A 342 -40.23 -31.95 -4.13
CA PHE A 342 -39.28 -32.48 -3.17
C PHE A 342 -39.99 -33.16 -2.01
N PRO A 343 -39.50 -34.34 -1.54
CA PRO A 343 -40.11 -35.08 -0.43
C PRO A 343 -40.12 -34.31 0.89
N GLU A 344 -39.14 -33.48 1.11
CA GLU A 344 -38.95 -32.64 2.30
C GLU A 344 -38.59 -31.20 1.91
N PRO A 345 -39.21 -30.18 2.53
CA PRO A 345 -38.92 -28.78 2.22
C PRO A 345 -37.42 -28.38 2.38
N GLU A 346 -36.72 -29.06 3.30
CA GLU A 346 -35.31 -28.86 3.59
C GLU A 346 -34.42 -29.11 2.36
N HIS A 347 -34.76 -30.04 1.51
CA HIS A 347 -34.01 -30.29 0.27
C HIS A 347 -34.06 -29.10 -0.69
N MET A 348 -35.22 -28.44 -0.78
CA MET A 348 -35.33 -27.23 -1.59
C MET A 348 -34.49 -26.10 -0.98
N ARG A 349 -34.49 -25.91 0.37
CA ARG A 349 -33.67 -24.93 1.06
C ARG A 349 -32.17 -25.16 0.81
N GLU A 350 -31.74 -26.41 0.79
CA GLU A 350 -30.32 -26.72 0.50
C GLU A 350 -29.94 -26.37 -0.94
N ILE A 351 -30.82 -26.68 -1.91
CA ILE A 351 -30.60 -26.33 -3.32
C ILE A 351 -30.53 -24.81 -3.48
N GLU A 352 -31.45 -24.06 -2.88
CA GLU A 352 -31.46 -22.60 -2.89
C GLU A 352 -30.13 -22.03 -2.34
N ARG A 353 -29.67 -22.56 -1.21
CA ARG A 353 -28.40 -22.17 -0.59
C ARG A 353 -27.21 -22.39 -1.53
N VAL A 354 -27.10 -23.58 -2.10
CA VAL A 354 -26.00 -23.94 -3.01
C VAL A 354 -26.02 -23.06 -4.26
N VAL A 355 -27.19 -22.84 -4.84
CA VAL A 355 -27.34 -22.03 -6.06
C VAL A 355 -27.02 -20.56 -5.76
N LEU A 356 -27.58 -20.00 -4.68
CA LEU A 356 -27.33 -18.62 -4.30
C LEU A 356 -25.84 -18.36 -4.03
N LEU A 357 -25.17 -19.22 -3.26
CA LEU A 357 -23.74 -19.10 -3.01
C LEU A 357 -22.94 -19.13 -4.30
N LYS A 358 -23.24 -20.06 -5.19
CA LYS A 358 -22.55 -20.18 -6.47
C LYS A 358 -22.74 -18.96 -7.36
N VAL A 359 -23.94 -18.39 -7.39
CA VAL A 359 -24.24 -17.19 -8.19
C VAL A 359 -23.59 -15.97 -7.58
N ILE A 360 -23.69 -15.79 -6.25
CA ILE A 360 -23.03 -14.68 -5.53
C ILE A 360 -21.52 -14.71 -5.79
N ASP A 361 -20.88 -15.86 -5.61
CA ASP A 361 -19.43 -15.99 -5.78
C ASP A 361 -19.01 -15.70 -7.23
N ALA A 362 -19.73 -16.23 -8.23
CA ALA A 362 -19.44 -15.97 -9.63
C ALA A 362 -19.61 -14.50 -10.01
N LYS A 363 -20.74 -13.90 -9.64
CA LYS A 363 -21.04 -12.49 -9.95
C LYS A 363 -20.13 -11.52 -9.22
N TRP A 364 -19.73 -11.85 -8.00
CA TRP A 364 -18.76 -11.05 -7.26
C TRP A 364 -17.37 -11.07 -7.90
N MET A 365 -16.93 -12.22 -8.44
CA MET A 365 -15.65 -12.29 -9.16
C MET A 365 -15.69 -11.46 -10.45
N ASP A 366 -16.77 -11.56 -11.24
CA ASP A 366 -16.97 -10.75 -12.44
C ASP A 366 -16.95 -9.25 -12.08
N HIS A 367 -17.65 -8.87 -10.99
CA HIS A 367 -17.71 -7.47 -10.54
C HIS A 367 -16.35 -6.92 -10.12
N ILE A 368 -15.51 -7.72 -9.45
CA ILE A 368 -14.13 -7.30 -9.11
C ILE A 368 -13.33 -6.97 -10.37
N ASP A 369 -13.44 -7.80 -11.40
CA ASP A 369 -12.75 -7.57 -12.67
C ASP A 369 -13.26 -6.32 -13.38
N ASP A 370 -14.59 -6.11 -13.40
CA ASP A 370 -15.21 -4.91 -13.98
C ASP A 370 -14.75 -3.63 -13.26
N MET A 371 -14.71 -3.65 -11.93
CA MET A 371 -14.24 -2.53 -11.12
C MET A 371 -12.75 -2.24 -11.31
N ASP A 372 -11.92 -3.27 -11.51
CA ASP A 372 -10.50 -3.09 -11.83
C ASP A 372 -10.30 -2.46 -13.21
N GLN A 373 -11.11 -2.82 -14.20
CA GLN A 373 -11.11 -2.20 -15.52
C GLN A 373 -11.60 -0.74 -15.45
N LEU A 374 -12.69 -0.49 -14.72
CA LEU A 374 -13.22 0.85 -14.51
C LEU A 374 -12.18 1.77 -13.87
N ARG A 375 -11.46 1.29 -12.85
CA ARG A 375 -10.41 2.05 -12.15
C ARG A 375 -9.31 2.53 -13.08
N GLN A 376 -8.96 1.77 -14.13
CA GLN A 376 -7.93 2.15 -15.10
C GLN A 376 -8.35 3.35 -15.96
N GLY A 377 -9.65 3.50 -16.24
CA GLY A 377 -10.19 4.54 -17.11
C GLY A 377 -10.79 5.74 -16.38
N ILE A 378 -11.37 5.53 -15.21
CA ILE A 378 -12.17 6.55 -14.50
C ILE A 378 -11.33 7.75 -14.04
N GLY A 379 -10.03 7.58 -13.82
CA GLY A 379 -9.10 8.65 -13.46
C GLY A 379 -9.08 9.80 -14.49
N LEU A 380 -9.43 9.53 -15.74
CA LEU A 380 -9.54 10.54 -16.79
C LEU A 380 -10.73 11.50 -16.58
N GLN A 381 -11.73 11.10 -15.82
CA GLN A 381 -12.89 11.94 -15.48
C GLN A 381 -12.50 13.14 -14.62
N ALA A 382 -11.39 13.05 -13.87
CA ALA A 382 -10.86 14.17 -13.10
C ALA A 382 -10.51 15.40 -13.98
N TYR A 383 -10.16 15.20 -15.26
CA TYR A 383 -9.97 16.29 -16.21
C TYR A 383 -11.27 17.03 -16.53
N GLY A 384 -12.42 16.35 -16.40
CA GLY A 384 -13.77 16.93 -16.54
C GLY A 384 -14.33 17.55 -15.27
N GLN A 385 -13.51 17.75 -14.23
CA GLN A 385 -13.91 18.25 -12.90
C GLN A 385 -14.95 17.37 -12.18
N ARG A 386 -15.05 16.09 -12.53
CA ARG A 386 -15.86 15.10 -11.83
C ARG A 386 -14.98 14.31 -10.87
N ASP A 387 -15.52 13.99 -9.69
CA ASP A 387 -14.77 13.17 -8.73
C ASP A 387 -14.91 11.69 -9.09
N PRO A 388 -13.82 11.03 -9.53
CA PRO A 388 -13.87 9.62 -9.93
C PRO A 388 -14.31 8.65 -8.83
N LYS A 389 -14.38 9.10 -7.59
CA LYS A 389 -14.77 8.28 -6.44
C LYS A 389 -16.26 8.30 -6.17
N VAL A 390 -16.94 9.31 -6.69
CA VAL A 390 -18.39 9.49 -6.54
C VAL A 390 -19.14 8.86 -7.71
N GLU A 391 -18.53 8.84 -8.90
CA GLU A 391 -19.09 8.19 -10.09
C GLU A 391 -18.80 6.69 -10.13
#